data_285dbdcf135e8e839a2cd0ba6b1e3f89
#
_entry.id   285dbdcf135e8e839a2cd0ba6b1e3f89
#
_cell.length_a   1.000
_cell.length_b   1.000
_cell.length_c   1.000
_cell.angle_alpha   90.00
_cell.angle_beta   90.00
_cell.angle_gamma   90.00
#
_symmetry.space_group_name_H-M   'P 1'
#
loop_
_entity.id
_entity.type
_entity.pdbx_description
1 polymer ?
#
loop_
_entity_poly.entity_id
_entity_poly.type
_entity_poly.pdbx_seq_one_letter_code
_entity_poly.pdbx_strand_id
1 'polypeptide(L)'
;MRTWKNFRKDPLAVTGLLIIFFLVFCAVFAPLLANEKPLLLYMGGKLTSPAFSAVFTPESPEIFVEKSWNFLMLYLPLAGILFLLCKVFPVQKRKKSFFISSGILFLLLLLPFLFTGSRIDKTPWKEITVKLKSPDFALYAPIPYGPFEMCRARFN
;
A
#
# COMPACT_ATOMS: atom_id res chain seq x y z
N MET A 1 -31.11 -13.28 6.57
CA MET A 1 -30.36 -13.20 7.86
C MET A 1 -30.03 -14.57 8.50
N ARG A 2 -30.71 -15.68 8.16
CA ARG A 2 -30.40 -17.03 8.68
C ARG A 2 -29.04 -17.57 8.17
N THR A 3 -28.68 -17.32 6.92
CA THR A 3 -27.44 -17.81 6.26
C THR A 3 -26.17 -17.34 6.96
N TRP A 4 -26.09 -16.05 7.34
CA TRP A 4 -24.93 -15.50 8.03
C TRP A 4 -24.74 -16.07 9.44
N LYS A 5 -25.85 -16.33 10.16
CA LYS A 5 -25.80 -16.95 11.49
C LYS A 5 -25.27 -18.39 11.41
N ASN A 6 -25.67 -19.14 10.38
CA ASN A 6 -25.20 -20.51 10.18
C ASN A 6 -23.74 -20.56 9.75
N PHE A 7 -23.34 -19.65 8.83
CA PHE A 7 -21.95 -19.50 8.38
C PHE A 7 -20.99 -19.27 9.55
N ARG A 8 -21.33 -18.36 10.48
CA ARG A 8 -20.49 -18.09 11.66
C ARG A 8 -20.38 -19.22 12.67
N LYS A 9 -21.24 -20.23 12.58
CA LYS A 9 -21.20 -21.41 13.44
C LYS A 9 -20.30 -22.49 12.88
N ASP A 10 -19.99 -22.44 11.60
CA ASP A 10 -19.11 -23.40 10.94
C ASP A 10 -17.65 -22.89 11.03
N PRO A 11 -16.79 -23.55 11.82
CA PRO A 11 -15.40 -23.13 12.00
C PRO A 11 -14.59 -23.22 10.72
N LEU A 12 -14.88 -24.17 9.82
CA LEU A 12 -14.18 -24.29 8.53
C LEU A 12 -14.52 -23.11 7.62
N ALA A 13 -15.79 -22.71 7.56
CA ALA A 13 -16.21 -21.55 6.77
C ALA A 13 -15.59 -20.25 7.27
N VAL A 14 -15.51 -20.05 8.60
CA VAL A 14 -14.87 -18.88 9.20
C VAL A 14 -13.37 -18.89 8.94
N THR A 15 -12.70 -20.03 9.08
CA THR A 15 -11.27 -20.17 8.80
C THR A 15 -10.97 -19.87 7.33
N GLY A 16 -11.77 -20.42 6.39
CA GLY A 16 -11.62 -20.12 4.97
C GLY A 16 -11.77 -18.62 4.66
N LEU A 17 -12.77 -17.97 5.29
CA LEU A 17 -12.94 -16.51 5.14
C LEU A 17 -11.75 -15.72 5.70
N LEU A 18 -11.18 -16.13 6.83
CA LEU A 18 -9.99 -15.48 7.41
C LEU A 18 -8.77 -15.62 6.51
N ILE A 19 -8.56 -16.80 5.90
CA ILE A 19 -7.47 -17.04 4.95
C ILE A 19 -7.63 -16.13 3.73
N ILE A 20 -8.83 -16.05 3.15
CA ILE A 20 -9.11 -15.17 2.00
C ILE A 20 -8.85 -13.71 2.39
N PHE A 21 -9.34 -13.28 3.56
CA PHE A 21 -9.12 -11.92 4.04
C PHE A 21 -7.62 -11.62 4.22
N PHE A 22 -6.86 -12.56 4.76
CA PHE A 22 -5.40 -12.42 4.92
C PHE A 22 -4.69 -12.32 3.57
N LEU A 23 -5.06 -13.15 2.59
CA LEU A 23 -4.48 -13.09 1.23
C LEU A 23 -4.79 -11.75 0.54
N VAL A 24 -6.03 -11.28 0.64
CA VAL A 24 -6.42 -9.97 0.11
C VAL A 24 -5.65 -8.84 0.81
N PHE A 25 -5.48 -8.94 2.13
CA PHE A 25 -4.67 -7.99 2.89
C PHE A 25 -3.22 -7.96 2.38
N CYS A 26 -2.58 -9.12 2.24
CA CYS A 26 -1.22 -9.21 1.69
C CYS A 26 -1.14 -8.64 0.27
N ALA A 27 -2.13 -8.92 -0.58
CA ALA A 27 -2.16 -8.41 -1.95
C ALA A 27 -2.30 -6.88 -2.00
N VAL A 28 -3.18 -6.30 -1.18
CA VAL A 28 -3.37 -4.84 -1.11
C VAL A 28 -2.13 -4.14 -0.57
N PHE A 29 -1.48 -4.71 0.45
CA PHE A 29 -0.29 -4.12 1.09
C PHE A 29 1.03 -4.62 0.49
N ALA A 30 1.00 -5.35 -0.62
CA ALA A 30 2.20 -5.85 -1.29
C ALA A 30 3.28 -4.78 -1.52
N PRO A 31 2.97 -3.55 -1.97
CA PRO A 31 3.99 -2.50 -2.15
C PRO A 31 4.71 -2.07 -0.86
N LEU A 32 4.10 -2.29 0.31
CA LEU A 32 4.74 -2.02 1.61
C LEU A 32 5.48 -3.25 2.15
N LEU A 33 5.06 -4.45 1.76
CA LEU A 33 5.65 -5.71 2.21
C LEU A 33 6.86 -6.11 1.37
N ALA A 34 6.81 -5.84 0.07
CA ALA A 34 7.86 -6.18 -0.88
C ALA A 34 8.13 -4.98 -1.81
N ASN A 35 9.29 -4.36 -1.66
CA ASN A 35 9.69 -3.21 -2.46
C ASN A 35 11.21 -3.13 -2.56
N GLU A 36 11.73 -2.89 -3.76
CA GLU A 36 13.16 -2.68 -4.00
C GLU A 36 13.64 -1.30 -3.54
N LYS A 37 12.70 -0.33 -3.43
CA LYS A 37 13.00 1.03 -2.99
C LYS A 37 12.92 1.13 -1.48
N PRO A 38 13.77 1.95 -0.84
CA PRO A 38 13.67 2.18 0.58
C PRO A 38 12.34 2.88 0.94
N LEU A 39 11.69 2.39 1.99
CA LEU A 39 10.49 3.02 2.57
C LEU A 39 10.83 4.38 3.14
N LEU A 40 11.98 4.49 3.82
CA LEU A 40 12.53 5.73 4.33
C LEU A 40 14.01 5.80 4.00
N LEU A 41 14.45 6.94 3.51
CA LEU A 41 15.85 7.25 3.23
C LEU A 41 16.19 8.59 3.84
N TYR A 42 17.14 8.58 4.78
CA TYR A 42 17.74 9.79 5.33
C TYR A 42 19.15 9.92 4.73
N MET A 43 19.37 10.96 3.97
CA MET A 43 20.64 11.23 3.32
C MET A 43 20.90 12.74 3.22
N GLY A 44 22.08 13.17 3.68
CA GLY A 44 22.49 14.56 3.60
C GLY A 44 21.55 15.54 4.32
N GLY A 45 20.96 15.14 5.46
CA GLY A 45 20.04 15.96 6.24
C GLY A 45 18.60 16.02 5.70
N LYS A 46 18.28 15.26 4.66
CA LYS A 46 16.93 15.18 4.09
C LYS A 46 16.32 13.81 4.29
N LEU A 47 15.09 13.76 4.80
CA LEU A 47 14.29 12.57 4.89
C LEU A 47 13.39 12.47 3.64
N THR A 48 13.51 11.38 2.90
CA THR A 48 12.72 11.08 1.71
C THR A 48 12.12 9.70 1.78
N SER A 49 11.06 9.45 1.03
CA SER A 49 10.43 8.14 0.93
C SER A 49 10.27 7.75 -0.55
N PRO A 50 11.31 7.15 -1.16
CA PRO A 50 11.27 6.73 -2.57
C PRO A 50 10.17 5.72 -2.86
N ALA A 51 9.94 4.75 -1.96
CA ALA A 51 8.87 3.78 -2.11
C ALA A 51 7.49 4.43 -2.12
N PHE A 52 7.26 5.42 -1.25
CA PHE A 52 5.97 6.12 -1.22
C PHE A 52 5.74 6.99 -2.46
N SER A 53 6.78 7.63 -2.99
CA SER A 53 6.67 8.38 -4.25
C SER A 53 6.35 7.46 -5.45
N ALA A 54 6.89 6.25 -5.44
CA ALA A 54 6.63 5.24 -6.47
C ALA A 54 5.19 4.72 -6.48
N VAL A 55 4.46 4.81 -5.35
CA VAL A 55 3.04 4.42 -5.29
C VAL A 55 2.19 5.14 -6.34
N PHE A 56 2.50 6.41 -6.61
CA PHE A 56 1.77 7.22 -7.59
C PHE A 56 2.28 7.06 -9.02
N THR A 57 3.52 6.60 -9.21
CA THR A 57 4.19 6.47 -10.51
C THR A 57 4.50 5.00 -10.80
N PRO A 58 3.56 4.23 -11.34
CA PRO A 58 3.76 2.80 -11.60
C PRO A 58 4.86 2.59 -12.63
N GLU A 59 5.60 1.50 -12.48
CA GLU A 59 6.70 1.08 -13.35
C GLU A 59 6.37 -0.17 -14.16
N SER A 60 5.32 -0.86 -13.78
CA SER A 60 4.83 -2.06 -14.47
C SER A 60 4.25 -1.73 -15.85
N PRO A 61 4.37 -2.62 -16.84
CA PRO A 61 3.61 -2.52 -18.08
C PRO A 61 2.09 -2.54 -17.85
N GLU A 62 1.64 -3.16 -16.77
CA GLU A 62 0.22 -3.20 -16.37
C GLU A 62 -0.15 -1.99 -15.47
N ILE A 63 0.04 -0.80 -16.00
CA ILE A 63 -0.14 0.48 -15.29
C ILE A 63 -1.49 0.57 -14.55
N PHE A 64 -2.57 0.13 -15.19
CA PHE A 64 -3.90 0.22 -14.61
C PHE A 64 -4.05 -0.69 -13.37
N VAL A 65 -3.55 -1.91 -13.44
CA VAL A 65 -3.64 -2.88 -12.35
C VAL A 65 -2.81 -2.40 -11.15
N GLU A 66 -1.58 -1.97 -11.40
CA GLU A 66 -0.70 -1.44 -10.36
C GLU A 66 -1.28 -0.19 -9.70
N LYS A 67 -1.77 0.78 -10.49
CA LYS A 67 -2.45 1.97 -9.95
C LYS A 67 -3.66 1.62 -9.10
N SER A 68 -4.45 0.63 -9.51
CA SER A 68 -5.64 0.21 -8.78
C SER A 68 -5.29 -0.40 -7.41
N TRP A 69 -4.27 -1.25 -7.35
CA TRP A 69 -3.80 -1.82 -6.08
C TRP A 69 -3.16 -0.77 -5.18
N ASN A 70 -2.34 0.11 -5.72
CA ASN A 70 -1.72 1.21 -4.97
C ASN A 70 -2.78 2.18 -4.43
N PHE A 71 -3.81 2.48 -5.23
CA PHE A 71 -4.94 3.28 -4.78
C PHE A 71 -5.70 2.60 -3.63
N LEU A 72 -6.02 1.30 -3.74
CA LEU A 72 -6.67 0.51 -2.69
C LEU A 72 -5.85 0.48 -1.40
N MET A 73 -4.53 0.32 -1.51
CA MET A 73 -3.61 0.33 -0.38
C MET A 73 -3.69 1.63 0.43
N LEU A 74 -3.84 2.77 -0.25
CA LEU A 74 -3.98 4.07 0.42
C LEU A 74 -5.43 4.32 0.91
N TYR A 75 -6.41 3.99 0.07
CA TYR A 75 -7.82 4.28 0.36
C TYR A 75 -8.37 3.46 1.52
N LEU A 76 -8.10 2.15 1.57
CA LEU A 76 -8.70 1.26 2.59
C LEU A 76 -8.34 1.65 4.03
N PRO A 77 -7.07 1.89 4.41
CA PRO A 77 -6.75 2.30 5.76
C PRO A 77 -7.32 3.68 6.11
N LEU A 78 -7.27 4.63 5.16
CA LEU A 78 -7.83 5.97 5.39
C LEU A 78 -9.36 5.95 5.54
N ALA A 79 -10.06 5.15 4.73
CA ALA A 79 -11.50 4.92 4.89
C ALA A 79 -11.83 4.21 6.21
N GLY A 80 -10.98 3.27 6.64
CA GLY A 80 -11.09 2.63 7.96
C GLY A 80 -10.93 3.60 9.11
N ILE A 81 -9.92 4.48 9.06
CA ILE A 81 -9.73 5.55 10.04
C ILE A 81 -10.94 6.48 10.05
N LEU A 82 -11.41 6.90 8.88
CA LEU A 82 -12.59 7.75 8.74
C LEU A 82 -13.85 7.11 9.35
N PHE A 83 -14.03 5.80 9.12
CA PHE A 83 -15.12 5.04 9.74
C PHE A 83 -15.03 5.04 11.27
N LEU A 84 -13.84 4.82 11.83
CA LEU A 84 -13.60 4.87 13.27
C LEU A 84 -13.86 6.26 13.85
N LEU A 85 -13.39 7.30 13.17
CA LEU A 85 -13.66 8.70 13.56
C LEU A 85 -15.16 9.00 13.58
N CYS A 86 -15.91 8.61 12.54
CA CYS A 86 -17.35 8.74 12.49
C CYS A 86 -18.08 7.93 13.59
N LYS A 87 -17.44 6.88 14.11
CA LYS A 87 -17.98 6.07 15.21
C LYS A 87 -17.73 6.72 16.58
N VAL A 88 -16.55 7.32 16.77
CA VAL A 88 -16.13 7.96 18.02
C VAL A 88 -16.80 9.31 18.22
N PHE A 89 -16.85 10.13 17.19
CA PHE A 89 -17.47 11.44 17.27
C PHE A 89 -19.01 11.35 17.13
N PRO A 90 -19.78 12.13 17.90
CA PRO A 90 -21.24 12.16 17.83
C PRO A 90 -21.73 12.92 16.58
N VAL A 91 -21.57 12.30 15.40
CA VAL A 91 -22.02 12.89 14.14
C VAL A 91 -23.49 12.57 13.90
N GLN A 92 -24.29 13.62 13.65
CA GLN A 92 -25.69 13.47 13.24
C GLN A 92 -25.76 12.76 11.87
N LYS A 93 -26.57 11.71 11.75
CA LYS A 93 -26.68 10.88 10.52
C LYS A 93 -25.37 10.19 10.10
N ARG A 94 -24.69 9.50 11.03
CA ARG A 94 -23.40 8.81 10.86
C ARG A 94 -23.19 8.11 9.52
N LYS A 95 -24.15 7.33 9.03
CA LYS A 95 -24.04 6.61 7.76
C LYS A 95 -23.88 7.58 6.58
N LYS A 96 -24.73 8.61 6.51
CA LYS A 96 -24.68 9.60 5.43
C LYS A 96 -23.37 10.39 5.46
N SER A 97 -22.93 10.81 6.64
CA SER A 97 -21.66 11.51 6.82
C SER A 97 -20.47 10.66 6.37
N PHE A 98 -20.42 9.38 6.77
CA PHE A 98 -19.38 8.46 6.34
C PHE A 98 -19.35 8.30 4.82
N PHE A 99 -20.49 8.07 4.16
CA PHE A 99 -20.52 7.90 2.70
C PHE A 99 -20.08 9.17 1.96
N ILE A 100 -20.48 10.34 2.40
CA ILE A 100 -20.08 11.61 1.79
C ILE A 100 -18.59 11.83 1.99
N SER A 101 -18.07 11.69 3.20
CA SER A 101 -16.64 11.90 3.50
C SER A 101 -15.75 10.87 2.80
N SER A 102 -16.21 9.61 2.73
CA SER A 102 -15.51 8.54 2.00
C SER A 102 -15.51 8.79 0.49
N GLY A 103 -16.61 9.33 -0.08
CA GLY A 103 -16.66 9.76 -1.47
C GLY A 103 -15.71 10.92 -1.79
N ILE A 104 -15.64 11.91 -0.91
CA ILE A 104 -14.69 13.03 -1.04
C ILE A 104 -13.24 12.49 -0.97
N LEU A 105 -12.94 11.64 0.01
CA LEU A 105 -11.63 11.01 0.16
C LEU A 105 -11.25 10.21 -1.09
N PHE A 106 -12.19 9.43 -1.64
CA PHE A 106 -12.01 8.67 -2.88
C PHE A 106 -11.63 9.59 -4.03
N LEU A 107 -12.36 10.68 -4.26
CA LEU A 107 -12.08 11.64 -5.33
C LEU A 107 -10.75 12.34 -5.14
N LEU A 108 -10.42 12.77 -3.91
CA LEU A 108 -9.16 13.44 -3.62
C LEU A 108 -7.95 12.51 -3.87
N LEU A 109 -8.05 11.24 -3.49
CA LEU A 109 -6.98 10.26 -3.74
C LEU A 109 -6.90 9.87 -5.21
N LEU A 110 -8.02 9.85 -5.94
CA LEU A 110 -8.04 9.48 -7.35
C LEU A 110 -7.31 10.51 -8.24
N LEU A 111 -7.38 11.80 -7.90
CA LEU A 111 -6.77 12.87 -8.69
C LEU A 111 -5.28 12.63 -9.01
N PRO A 112 -4.38 12.39 -8.03
CA PRO A 112 -2.97 12.15 -8.33
C PRO A 112 -2.76 10.93 -9.23
N PHE A 113 -3.55 9.86 -9.06
CA PHE A 113 -3.42 8.66 -9.91
C PHE A 113 -3.86 8.89 -11.36
N LEU A 114 -4.77 9.84 -11.60
CA LEU A 114 -5.19 10.20 -12.97
C LEU A 114 -4.12 11.02 -13.69
N PHE A 115 -3.45 11.94 -12.99
CA PHE A 115 -2.50 12.87 -13.60
C PHE A 115 -1.05 12.38 -13.63
N THR A 116 -0.69 11.39 -12.80
CA THR A 116 0.66 10.81 -12.82
C THR A 116 0.80 9.80 -13.96
N GLY A 117 1.85 9.96 -14.76
CA GLY A 117 2.27 8.99 -15.78
C GLY A 117 3.08 7.84 -15.17
N SER A 118 3.39 6.83 -15.98
CA SER A 118 4.39 5.81 -15.65
C SER A 118 5.80 6.39 -15.76
N ARG A 119 6.68 6.03 -14.82
CA ARG A 119 8.09 6.41 -14.87
C ARG A 119 8.96 5.26 -14.39
N ILE A 120 9.79 4.73 -15.27
CA ILE A 120 10.77 3.72 -14.91
C ILE A 120 11.90 4.41 -14.13
N ASP A 121 12.05 4.04 -12.87
CA ASP A 121 13.15 4.47 -12.03
C ASP A 121 14.29 3.46 -12.13
N LYS A 122 15.39 3.87 -12.76
CA LYS A 122 16.60 3.04 -12.93
C LYS A 122 17.63 3.27 -11.82
N THR A 123 17.26 3.94 -10.75
CA THR A 123 18.18 4.28 -9.65
C THR A 123 18.60 3.00 -8.91
N PRO A 124 19.90 2.70 -8.78
CA PRO A 124 20.37 1.51 -8.08
C PRO A 124 20.32 1.72 -6.56
N TRP A 125 19.12 1.72 -5.99
CA TRP A 125 18.87 2.03 -4.58
C TRP A 125 19.73 1.21 -3.61
N LYS A 126 19.91 -0.08 -3.87
CA LYS A 126 20.70 -0.97 -3.02
C LYS A 126 22.18 -0.59 -3.00
N GLU A 127 22.75 -0.22 -4.16
CA GLU A 127 24.14 0.22 -4.23
C GLU A 127 24.38 1.57 -3.52
N ILE A 128 23.41 2.47 -3.63
CA ILE A 128 23.45 3.77 -2.94
C ILE A 128 23.39 3.56 -1.43
N THR A 129 22.49 2.71 -0.96
CA THR A 129 22.28 2.50 0.47
C THR A 129 23.42 1.73 1.15
N VAL A 130 24.11 0.84 0.43
CA VAL A 130 25.32 0.17 0.96
C VAL A 130 26.46 1.16 1.22
N LYS A 131 26.51 2.28 0.50
CA LYS A 131 27.55 3.32 0.62
C LYS A 131 27.21 4.40 1.67
N LEU A 132 26.05 4.32 2.33
CA LEU A 132 25.65 5.28 3.36
C LEU A 132 26.58 5.19 4.57
N LYS A 133 26.97 6.36 5.08
CA LYS A 133 27.76 6.50 6.32
C LYS A 133 26.91 7.15 7.38
N SER A 134 27.10 6.77 8.65
CA SER A 134 26.44 7.44 9.77
C SER A 134 26.63 8.97 9.68
N PRO A 135 25.57 9.80 9.86
CA PRO A 135 24.25 9.48 10.40
C PRO A 135 23.19 9.05 9.34
N ASP A 136 23.56 8.88 8.09
CA ASP A 136 22.61 8.51 7.03
C ASP A 136 22.13 7.07 7.18
N PHE A 137 20.85 6.79 6.89
CA PHE A 137 20.27 5.45 6.98
C PHE A 137 19.16 5.24 5.94
N ALA A 138 18.90 3.97 5.64
CA ALA A 138 17.80 3.54 4.80
C ALA A 138 17.01 2.42 5.48
N LEU A 139 15.67 2.54 5.48
CA LEU A 139 14.75 1.52 5.96
C LEU A 139 14.04 0.89 4.76
N TYR A 140 14.21 -0.40 4.59
CA TYR A 140 13.56 -1.17 3.54
C TYR A 140 12.29 -1.87 4.02
N ALA A 141 11.47 -2.34 3.06
CA ALA A 141 10.41 -3.28 3.30
C ALA A 141 10.95 -4.60 3.86
N PRO A 142 10.12 -5.41 4.56
CA PRO A 142 10.53 -6.73 5.06
C PRO A 142 11.12 -7.64 3.98
N ILE A 143 10.64 -7.51 2.73
CA ILE A 143 11.17 -8.19 1.55
C ILE A 143 11.76 -7.11 0.63
N PRO A 144 13.10 -6.88 0.64
CA PRO A 144 13.73 -5.80 -0.12
C PRO A 144 13.97 -6.20 -1.59
N TYR A 145 12.96 -6.76 -2.24
CA TYR A 145 13.00 -7.20 -3.64
C TYR A 145 11.76 -6.72 -4.38
N GLY A 146 11.97 -6.20 -5.59
CA GLY A 146 10.90 -5.84 -6.50
C GLY A 146 10.44 -7.02 -7.37
N PRO A 147 9.24 -6.97 -7.95
CA PRO A 147 8.70 -8.05 -8.78
C PRO A 147 9.48 -8.26 -10.09
N PHE A 148 10.25 -7.26 -10.52
CA PHE A 148 11.04 -7.30 -11.77
C PHE A 148 12.55 -7.43 -11.54
N GLU A 149 12.97 -7.54 -10.27
CA GLU A 149 14.39 -7.65 -9.95
C GLU A 149 14.90 -9.06 -10.23
N MET A 150 15.74 -9.19 -11.26
CA MET A 150 16.47 -10.43 -11.50
C MET A 150 17.70 -10.51 -10.59
N CYS A 151 17.79 -11.57 -9.81
CA CYS A 151 19.01 -11.87 -9.03
C CYS A 151 20.17 -12.24 -9.99
N ARG A 152 20.85 -11.25 -10.56
CA ARG A 152 22.06 -11.47 -11.40
C ARG A 152 23.22 -12.11 -10.62
N ALA A 153 23.21 -12.06 -9.31
CA ALA A 153 24.32 -12.53 -8.47
C ALA A 153 24.49 -14.07 -8.42
N ARG A 154 23.64 -14.86 -9.09
CA ARG A 154 23.73 -16.33 -9.07
C ARG A 154 24.37 -16.96 -10.32
N PHE A 155 24.78 -16.17 -11.29
CA PHE A 155 25.29 -16.69 -12.57
C PHE A 155 26.73 -16.25 -12.91
N ASN A 156 27.51 -15.81 -11.91
CA ASN A 156 28.96 -15.61 -12.03
C ASN A 156 29.72 -16.60 -11.15
#